data_5a583cb2fae7f1170589cdebdde1a577
#
_entry.id   5a583cb2fae7f1170589cdebdde1a577
#
_cell.length_a   1.000
_cell.length_b   1.000
_cell.length_c   1.000
_cell.angle_alpha   90.00
_cell.angle_beta   90.00
_cell.angle_gamma   90.00
#
_symmetry.space_group_name_H-M   'P 1'
#
loop_
_entity.id
_entity.type
_entity.pdbx_description
1 polymer ?
#
loop_
_entity_poly.entity_id
_entity_poly.type
_entity_poly.pdbx_seq_one_letter_code
_entity_poly.pdbx_strand_id
1 'polypeptide(L)'
;MAGPNPFNPSTSLNVVVPDAGHVTVKIYNVVGQHVATLADGYMERSASGYTLNWNASQMPSGVYLVRAETAGSVSTQKLMLLK
;
A
#
# COMPACT_ATOMS: atom_id res chain seq x y z
N MET A 1 12.97 6.63 -14.78
CA MET A 1 12.96 5.95 -13.49
C MET A 1 11.77 5.01 -13.36
N ALA A 2 12.03 3.85 -12.95
CA ALA A 2 10.99 2.89 -12.70
C ALA A 2 10.04 3.41 -11.63
N GLY A 3 8.92 2.80 -11.51
CA GLY A 3 7.99 3.08 -10.44
C GLY A 3 8.59 2.77 -9.09
N PRO A 4 7.77 2.61 -8.08
CA PRO A 4 8.24 2.44 -6.70
C PRO A 4 8.84 1.08 -6.39
N ASN A 5 8.95 0.19 -7.37
CA ASN A 5 9.41 -1.18 -7.16
C ASN A 5 10.59 -1.48 -8.08
N PRO A 6 11.82 -1.66 -7.59
CA PRO A 6 12.24 -1.62 -6.19
C PRO A 6 12.36 -0.19 -5.66
N PHE A 7 12.35 -0.05 -4.35
CA PHE A 7 12.42 1.25 -3.72
C PHE A 7 13.32 1.21 -2.48
N ASN A 8 13.76 2.39 -2.02
CA ASN A 8 14.63 2.52 -0.86
C ASN A 8 14.62 3.96 -0.37
N PRO A 9 14.25 4.24 0.88
CA PRO A 9 13.50 3.40 1.81
C PRO A 9 12.01 3.68 1.75
N SER A 10 11.57 4.63 0.94
CA SER A 10 10.18 5.08 0.86
C SER A 10 9.61 4.89 -0.50
N THR A 11 8.32 4.68 -0.56
CA THR A 11 7.59 4.58 -1.83
C THR A 11 6.22 5.22 -1.69
N SER A 12 5.67 5.62 -2.82
CA SER A 12 4.31 6.16 -2.91
C SER A 12 3.42 5.15 -3.60
N LEU A 13 2.20 5.03 -3.09
CA LEU A 13 1.19 4.13 -3.63
C LEU A 13 -0.04 4.93 -3.96
N ASN A 14 -0.65 4.67 -5.11
CA ASN A 14 -1.88 5.32 -5.51
C ASN A 14 -3.04 4.35 -5.32
N VAL A 15 -4.03 4.74 -4.52
CA VAL A 15 -5.18 3.91 -4.23
C VAL A 15 -6.43 4.58 -4.79
N VAL A 16 -7.05 3.94 -5.78
CA VAL A 16 -8.30 4.42 -6.35
C VAL A 16 -9.45 3.96 -5.46
N VAL A 17 -10.37 4.87 -5.16
CA VAL A 17 -11.54 4.58 -4.34
C VAL A 17 -12.77 4.77 -5.23
N PRO A 18 -13.30 3.67 -5.80
CA PRO A 18 -14.44 3.81 -6.73
C PRO A 18 -15.75 4.18 -6.05
N ASP A 19 -15.91 3.78 -4.79
CA ASP A 19 -17.10 4.13 -4.02
C ASP A 19 -16.67 4.57 -2.63
N ALA A 20 -17.29 5.64 -2.12
CA ALA A 20 -17.00 6.12 -0.77
C ALA A 20 -17.32 5.03 0.25
N GLY A 21 -16.51 4.93 1.28
CA GLY A 21 -16.70 3.97 2.32
C GLY A 21 -15.44 3.71 3.10
N HIS A 22 -15.44 2.65 3.88
CA HIS A 22 -14.27 2.28 4.66
C HIS A 22 -13.18 1.72 3.74
N VAL A 23 -11.96 2.23 3.90
CA VAL A 23 -10.81 1.80 3.12
C VAL A 23 -9.72 1.36 4.08
N THR A 24 -9.14 0.19 3.82
CA THR A 24 -7.95 -0.25 4.54
C THR A 24 -6.84 -0.52 3.54
N VAL A 25 -5.63 -0.06 3.87
CA VAL A 25 -4.44 -0.35 3.08
C VAL A 25 -3.38 -0.82 4.04
N LYS A 26 -3.02 -2.10 3.94
CA LYS A 26 -2.11 -2.75 4.87
C LYS A 26 -0.98 -3.40 4.12
N ILE A 27 0.17 -3.49 4.78
CA ILE A 27 1.37 -4.08 4.20
C ILE A 27 1.75 -5.31 5.00
N TYR A 28 2.10 -6.38 4.29
CA TYR A 28 2.47 -7.66 4.86
C TYR A 28 3.82 -8.10 4.32
N ASN A 29 4.55 -8.87 5.12
CA ASN A 29 5.76 -9.52 4.62
C ASN A 29 5.40 -10.84 3.91
N VAL A 30 6.42 -11.55 3.43
CA VAL A 30 6.18 -12.76 2.61
C VAL A 30 5.58 -13.92 3.38
N VAL A 31 5.69 -13.92 4.71
CA VAL A 31 5.07 -14.98 5.52
C VAL A 31 3.66 -14.56 5.98
N GLY A 32 3.17 -13.41 5.51
CA GLY A 32 1.81 -12.99 5.80
C GLY A 32 1.64 -12.19 7.08
N GLN A 33 2.72 -11.77 7.70
CA GLN A 33 2.64 -10.95 8.90
C GLN A 33 2.37 -9.49 8.54
N HIS A 34 1.44 -8.87 9.24
CA HIS A 34 1.13 -7.47 9.07
C HIS A 34 2.26 -6.61 9.62
N VAL A 35 2.79 -5.72 8.81
CA VAL A 35 3.93 -4.88 9.21
C VAL A 35 3.62 -3.40 9.22
N ALA A 36 2.59 -2.96 8.50
CA ALA A 36 2.24 -1.54 8.48
C ALA A 36 0.80 -1.34 8.03
N THR A 37 0.18 -0.26 8.50
CA THR A 37 -1.13 0.18 8.04
C THR A 37 -0.98 1.58 7.48
N LEU A 38 -1.33 1.78 6.21
CA LEU A 38 -1.22 3.07 5.55
C LEU A 38 -2.53 3.85 5.59
N ALA A 39 -3.65 3.15 5.63
CA ALA A 39 -4.96 3.76 5.72
C ALA A 39 -5.92 2.81 6.40
N ASP A 40 -6.80 3.35 7.23
CA ASP A 40 -7.84 2.58 7.90
C ASP A 40 -8.92 3.54 8.34
N GLY A 41 -9.90 3.76 7.48
CA GLY A 41 -10.98 4.71 7.78
C GLY A 41 -11.80 5.05 6.57
N TYR A 42 -12.75 5.95 6.77
CA TYR A 42 -13.62 6.39 5.71
C TYR A 42 -12.86 7.25 4.70
N MET A 43 -13.06 6.99 3.42
CA MET A 43 -12.51 7.80 2.34
C MET A 43 -13.60 8.09 1.32
N GLU A 44 -13.55 9.29 0.78
CA GLU A 44 -14.46 9.71 -0.28
C GLU A 44 -14.07 9.04 -1.59
N ARG A 45 -15.01 8.93 -2.50
CA ARG A 45 -14.75 8.45 -3.84
C ARG A 45 -13.66 9.31 -4.50
N SER A 46 -12.71 8.66 -5.14
CA SER A 46 -11.67 9.35 -5.90
C SER A 46 -11.24 8.48 -7.07
N ALA A 47 -11.60 8.89 -8.28
CA ALA A 47 -11.22 8.16 -9.49
C ALA A 47 -9.73 8.33 -9.80
N SER A 48 -9.14 9.46 -9.46
CA SER A 48 -7.72 9.69 -9.67
C SER A 48 -6.86 9.06 -8.58
N GLY A 49 -7.47 8.72 -7.44
CA GLY A 49 -6.81 8.04 -6.36
C GLY A 49 -6.22 8.94 -5.30
N TYR A 50 -5.86 8.31 -4.19
CA TYR A 50 -5.15 8.94 -3.08
C TYR A 50 -3.71 8.45 -3.10
N THR A 51 -2.78 9.35 -2.85
CA THR A 51 -1.37 9.00 -2.74
C THR A 51 -1.04 8.72 -1.29
N LEU A 52 -0.56 7.51 -1.03
CA LEU A 52 -0.13 7.10 0.30
C LEU A 52 1.36 6.82 0.26
N ASN A 53 2.06 7.17 1.33
CA ASN A 53 3.49 6.97 1.42
C ASN A 53 3.81 5.91 2.47
N TRP A 54 4.76 5.05 2.16
CA TRP A 54 5.27 4.07 3.11
C TRP A 54 6.77 4.28 3.28
N ASN A 55 7.16 4.56 4.51
CA ASN A 55 8.57 4.65 4.88
C ASN A 55 8.98 3.34 5.51
N ALA A 56 9.78 2.56 4.79
CA ALA A 56 10.19 1.22 5.20
C ALA A 56 11.61 1.21 5.78
N SER A 57 12.08 2.34 6.31
CA SER A 57 13.46 2.45 6.79
C SER A 57 13.75 1.48 7.93
N GLN A 58 12.73 1.05 8.68
CA GLN A 58 12.89 0.12 9.79
C GLN A 58 12.70 -1.33 9.37
N MET A 59 12.40 -1.57 8.08
CA MET A 59 12.12 -2.91 7.59
C MET A 59 13.35 -3.49 6.89
N PRO A 60 13.58 -4.81 6.99
CA PRO A 60 14.64 -5.44 6.22
C PRO A 60 14.30 -5.47 4.73
N SER A 61 15.34 -5.54 3.90
CA SER A 61 15.15 -5.74 2.47
C SER A 61 14.35 -7.00 2.19
N GLY A 62 13.53 -6.98 1.17
CA GLY A 62 12.73 -8.13 0.80
C GLY A 62 11.46 -7.73 0.09
N VAL A 63 10.60 -8.73 -0.11
CA VAL A 63 9.33 -8.56 -0.79
C VAL A 63 8.24 -8.28 0.24
N TYR A 64 7.38 -7.32 -0.09
CA TYR A 64 6.23 -6.95 0.73
C TYR A 64 4.98 -6.92 -0.14
N LEU A 65 3.84 -7.19 0.48
CA LEU A 65 2.56 -7.19 -0.20
C LEU A 65 1.69 -6.08 0.38
N VAL A 66 1.15 -5.25 -0.50
CA VAL A 66 0.20 -4.20 -0.12
C VAL A 66 -1.19 -4.71 -0.46
N ARG A 67 -2.06 -4.74 0.53
CA ARG A 67 -3.45 -5.13 0.32
C ARG A 67 -4.33 -3.92 0.56
N ALA A 68 -5.06 -3.51 -0.47
CA ALA A 68 -5.97 -2.39 -0.39
C ALA A 68 -7.39 -2.91 -0.51
N GLU A 69 -8.22 -2.63 0.49
CA GLU A 69 -9.63 -2.99 0.52
C GLU A 69 -10.46 -1.72 0.51
N THR A 70 -11.36 -1.63 -0.45
CA THR A 70 -12.34 -0.56 -0.52
C THR A 70 -13.73 -1.19 -0.49
N ALA A 71 -14.77 -0.35 -0.51
CA ALA A 71 -16.14 -0.87 -0.57
C ALA A 71 -16.31 -1.71 -1.84
N GLY A 72 -16.43 -3.02 -1.67
CA GLY A 72 -16.68 -3.95 -2.78
C GLY A 72 -15.47 -4.33 -3.60
N SER A 73 -14.26 -4.00 -3.18
CA SER A 73 -13.07 -4.28 -3.99
C SER A 73 -11.86 -4.58 -3.11
N VAL A 74 -11.02 -5.51 -3.58
CA VAL A 74 -9.75 -5.84 -2.93
C VAL A 74 -8.69 -5.92 -4.01
N SER A 75 -7.55 -5.29 -3.78
CA SER A 75 -6.41 -5.39 -4.68
C SER A 75 -5.14 -5.64 -3.89
N THR A 76 -4.18 -6.32 -4.53
CA THR A 76 -2.91 -6.64 -3.92
C THR A 76 -1.80 -6.25 -4.87
N GLN A 77 -0.76 -5.64 -4.33
CA GLN A 77 0.40 -5.22 -5.11
C GLN A 77 1.67 -5.69 -4.40
N LYS A 78 2.63 -6.18 -5.17
CA LYS A 78 3.92 -6.60 -4.65
C LYS A 78 4.90 -5.44 -4.71
N LEU A 79 5.66 -5.24 -3.65
CA LEU A 79 6.74 -4.26 -3.56
C LEU A 79 8.03 -4.96 -3.21
N MET A 80 9.13 -4.44 -3.73
CA MET A 80 10.45 -4.98 -3.40
C MET A 80 11.28 -3.87 -2.75
N LEU A 81 11.65 -4.08 -1.49
CA LEU A 81 12.47 -3.13 -0.73
C LEU A 81 13.92 -3.55 -0.86
N LEU A 82 14.73 -2.62 -1.38
CA LEU A 82 16.18 -2.82 -1.48
C LEU A 82 16.87 -1.69 -0.73
N LYS A 83 17.60 -2.04 0.28
CA LYS A 83 18.38 -1.07 1.06
C LYS A 83 19.83 -1.05 0.64
#